data_9782bf40015d0617412f05ca35017304
#
_entry.id   9782bf40015d0617412f05ca35017304
#
_cell.length_a   1.000
_cell.length_b   1.000
_cell.length_c   1.000
_cell.angle_alpha   90.00
_cell.angle_beta   90.00
_cell.angle_gamma   90.00
#
_symmetry.space_group_name_H-M   'P 1'
#
loop_
_entity.id
_entity.type
_entity.pdbx_description
1 polymer ?
#
loop_
_entity_poly.entity_id
_entity_poly.type
_entity_poly.pdbx_seq_one_letter_code
_entity_poly.pdbx_strand_id
1 'polypeptide(L)'
;LGIPSVELEYEVIEKGSAGFLGIGSKDAVIKVRKKFSVEESVKEFLNSVFKAMEMEVEIIVKVDEFDKLIDIELKGDDMGILIGKRGQTLDSLQYLTNLAVNKNSENYYKVKVDTEDYRKRRKETLENLAKNIAHKVKRNKKAVSLEPMNPYERRIIHSALQADKYV
;
A
#
# COMPACT_ATOMS: atom_id res chain seq x y z
N LEU A 1 -6.71 -8.94 29.60
CA LEU A 1 -6.12 -8.26 28.43
C LEU A 1 -7.14 -7.39 27.67
N GLY A 2 -8.46 -7.55 27.89
CA GLY A 2 -9.51 -6.75 27.25
C GLY A 2 -9.67 -6.94 25.74
N ILE A 3 -9.04 -7.98 25.17
CA ILE A 3 -9.09 -8.33 23.75
C ILE A 3 -10.12 -9.45 23.54
N PRO A 4 -11.02 -9.37 22.55
CA PRO A 4 -11.94 -10.43 22.22
C PRO A 4 -11.22 -11.73 21.86
N SER A 5 -11.75 -12.87 22.32
CA SER A 5 -11.14 -14.19 22.08
C SER A 5 -10.99 -14.54 20.59
N VAL A 6 -11.79 -13.93 19.72
CA VAL A 6 -11.75 -14.12 18.26
C VAL A 6 -10.46 -13.57 17.65
N GLU A 7 -9.87 -12.54 18.28
CA GLU A 7 -8.63 -11.90 17.85
C GLU A 7 -7.37 -12.53 18.46
N LEU A 8 -7.54 -13.61 19.21
CA LEU A 8 -6.46 -14.28 19.90
C LEU A 8 -6.18 -15.66 19.28
N GLU A 9 -4.90 -15.95 19.12
CA GLU A 9 -4.41 -17.31 18.94
C GLU A 9 -3.87 -17.79 20.27
N TYR A 10 -4.21 -19.03 20.67
CA TYR A 10 -3.71 -19.60 21.90
C TYR A 10 -3.14 -20.99 21.69
N GLU A 11 -2.12 -21.29 22.42
CA GLU A 11 -1.48 -22.58 22.51
C GLU A 11 -1.61 -23.07 23.96
N VAL A 12 -2.17 -24.25 24.15
CA VAL A 12 -2.26 -24.84 25.49
C VAL A 12 -0.92 -25.50 25.83
N ILE A 13 -0.17 -24.89 26.75
CA ILE A 13 1.12 -25.40 27.22
C ILE A 13 0.90 -26.53 28.23
N GLU A 14 0.02 -26.31 29.22
CA GLU A 14 -0.36 -27.28 30.20
C GLU A 14 -1.86 -27.38 30.35
N LYS A 15 -2.41 -28.59 30.29
CA LYS A 15 -3.82 -28.80 30.55
C LYS A 15 -4.07 -28.74 32.07
N GLY A 16 -5.01 -27.95 32.49
CA GLY A 16 -5.48 -27.95 33.87
C GLY A 16 -6.10 -29.27 34.25
N SER A 17 -6.02 -29.63 35.52
CA SER A 17 -6.73 -30.80 36.06
C SER A 17 -7.49 -30.42 37.33
N ALA A 18 -8.70 -30.92 37.46
CA ALA A 18 -9.58 -30.58 38.60
C ALA A 18 -9.16 -31.22 39.94
N GLY A 19 -8.20 -32.16 39.90
CA GLY A 19 -7.82 -32.95 41.06
C GLY A 19 -8.93 -33.92 41.53
N PHE A 20 -8.66 -34.64 42.57
CA PHE A 20 -9.67 -35.48 43.22
C PHE A 20 -10.12 -34.79 44.52
N LEU A 21 -11.42 -34.54 44.68
CA LEU A 21 -12.00 -33.80 45.84
C LEU A 21 -11.36 -32.45 46.13
N GLY A 22 -10.89 -31.74 45.06
CA GLY A 22 -10.25 -30.41 45.21
C GLY A 22 -8.78 -30.44 45.65
N ILE A 23 -8.20 -31.62 45.87
CA ILE A 23 -6.79 -31.78 46.21
C ILE A 23 -6.00 -32.12 44.95
N GLY A 24 -4.92 -31.34 44.67
CA GLY A 24 -4.06 -31.54 43.52
C GLY A 24 -4.58 -30.94 42.22
N SER A 25 -5.46 -29.93 42.28
CA SER A 25 -5.84 -29.15 41.10
C SER A 25 -4.61 -28.45 40.52
N LYS A 26 -4.48 -28.52 39.20
CA LYS A 26 -3.48 -27.71 38.40
C LYS A 26 -4.21 -26.77 37.50
N ASP A 27 -3.78 -25.53 37.50
CA ASP A 27 -4.29 -24.53 36.58
C ASP A 27 -3.81 -24.81 35.15
N ALA A 28 -4.64 -24.50 34.18
CA ALA A 28 -4.23 -24.56 32.78
C ALA A 28 -3.29 -23.36 32.45
N VAL A 29 -2.18 -23.68 31.78
CA VAL A 29 -1.27 -22.67 31.27
C VAL A 29 -1.46 -22.52 29.76
N ILE A 30 -1.87 -21.37 29.32
CA ILE A 30 -2.04 -21.06 27.91
C ILE A 30 -1.11 -19.91 27.50
N LYS A 31 -0.49 -20.06 26.34
CA LYS A 31 0.24 -18.99 25.67
C LYS A 31 -0.71 -18.32 24.68
N VAL A 32 -0.87 -17.02 24.80
CA VAL A 32 -1.79 -16.24 23.98
C VAL A 32 -1.01 -15.21 23.19
N ARG A 33 -1.31 -15.11 21.90
CA ARG A 33 -0.85 -14.00 21.05
C ARG A 33 -2.01 -13.38 20.30
N LYS A 34 -1.92 -12.08 20.00
CA LYS A 34 -2.89 -11.43 19.12
C LYS A 34 -2.72 -11.99 17.71
N LYS A 35 -3.82 -12.30 17.04
CA LYS A 35 -3.79 -12.68 15.62
C LYS A 35 -3.20 -11.54 14.81
N PHE A 36 -2.38 -11.89 13.84
CA PHE A 36 -1.86 -10.92 12.90
C PHE A 36 -2.99 -10.39 12.02
N SER A 37 -3.25 -9.09 12.10
CA SER A 37 -4.17 -8.40 11.21
C SER A 37 -3.37 -7.59 10.21
N VAL A 38 -3.53 -7.92 8.94
CA VAL A 38 -2.89 -7.21 7.83
C VAL A 38 -3.31 -5.74 7.82
N GLU A 39 -4.60 -5.46 8.03
CA GLU A 39 -5.14 -4.11 8.07
C GLU A 39 -4.55 -3.28 9.23
N GLU A 40 -4.46 -3.86 10.43
CA GLU A 40 -3.84 -3.20 11.59
C GLU A 40 -2.35 -2.90 11.33
N SER A 41 -1.62 -3.84 10.76
CA SER A 41 -0.21 -3.66 10.42
C SER A 41 0.02 -2.52 9.42
N VAL A 42 -0.86 -2.40 8.41
CA VAL A 42 -0.85 -1.27 7.47
C VAL A 42 -1.08 0.05 8.20
N LYS A 43 -2.15 0.12 9.02
CA LYS A 43 -2.52 1.35 9.73
C LYS A 43 -1.44 1.76 10.75
N GLU A 44 -0.88 0.81 11.49
CA GLU A 44 0.20 1.07 12.45
C GLU A 44 1.43 1.67 11.76
N PHE A 45 1.87 1.04 10.66
CA PHE A 45 3.01 1.52 9.90
C PHE A 45 2.76 2.92 9.34
N LEU A 46 1.67 3.13 8.61
CA LEU A 46 1.38 4.41 7.97
C LEU A 46 1.13 5.53 8.98
N ASN A 47 0.40 5.25 10.09
CA ASN A 47 0.21 6.22 11.16
C ASN A 47 1.55 6.64 11.79
N SER A 48 2.50 5.71 11.96
CA SER A 48 3.82 6.05 12.48
C SER A 48 4.60 6.97 11.54
N VAL A 49 4.50 6.74 10.23
CA VAL A 49 5.11 7.59 9.19
C VAL A 49 4.46 8.98 9.18
N PHE A 50 3.14 9.05 9.12
CA PHE A 50 2.44 10.34 9.05
C PHE A 50 2.60 11.17 10.31
N LYS A 51 2.63 10.51 11.48
CA LYS A 51 2.96 11.18 12.74
C LYS A 51 4.38 11.79 12.73
N ALA A 52 5.36 11.07 12.18
CA ALA A 52 6.72 11.58 12.05
C ALA A 52 6.83 12.72 11.01
N MET A 53 5.92 12.77 10.04
CA MET A 53 5.79 13.85 9.05
C MET A 53 4.92 15.01 9.54
N GLU A 54 4.34 14.91 10.74
CA GLU A 54 3.39 15.89 11.30
C GLU A 54 2.16 16.12 10.39
N MET A 55 1.67 15.05 9.76
CA MET A 55 0.54 15.09 8.82
C MET A 55 -0.67 14.36 9.40
N GLU A 56 -1.85 14.95 9.24
CA GLU A 56 -3.13 14.29 9.51
C GLU A 56 -3.66 13.65 8.23
N VAL A 57 -3.70 12.32 8.20
CA VAL A 57 -4.09 11.54 7.02
C VAL A 57 -5.09 10.47 7.43
N GLU A 58 -6.24 10.45 6.77
CA GLU A 58 -7.20 9.36 6.85
C GLU A 58 -6.70 8.19 6.00
N ILE A 59 -6.61 7.00 6.60
CA ILE A 59 -6.12 5.78 5.96
C ILE A 59 -7.29 4.83 5.77
N ILE A 60 -7.73 4.63 4.54
CA ILE A 60 -8.78 3.69 4.17
C ILE A 60 -8.12 2.46 3.57
N VAL A 61 -8.30 1.31 4.24
CA VAL A 61 -7.68 0.04 3.83
C VAL A 61 -8.78 -0.93 3.38
N LYS A 62 -8.59 -1.55 2.22
CA LYS A 62 -9.42 -2.64 1.72
C LYS A 62 -8.52 -3.83 1.46
N VAL A 63 -8.81 -4.95 2.11
CA VAL A 63 -8.05 -6.20 1.97
C VAL A 63 -8.88 -7.18 1.15
N ASP A 64 -8.32 -7.65 0.05
CA ASP A 64 -8.82 -8.76 -0.72
C ASP A 64 -8.01 -10.01 -0.37
N GLU A 65 -8.63 -10.90 0.42
CA GLU A 65 -7.99 -12.13 0.88
C GLU A 65 -7.86 -13.18 -0.23
N PHE A 66 -8.68 -13.10 -1.28
CA PHE A 66 -8.63 -14.04 -2.39
C PHE A 66 -7.44 -13.71 -3.31
N ASP A 67 -7.34 -12.47 -3.77
CA ASP A 67 -6.27 -12.00 -4.65
C ASP A 67 -5.01 -11.57 -3.90
N LYS A 68 -5.03 -11.64 -2.55
CA LYS A 68 -3.94 -11.16 -1.69
C LYS A 68 -3.51 -9.73 -2.03
N LEU A 69 -4.50 -8.88 -2.24
CA LEU A 69 -4.34 -7.47 -2.61
C LEU A 69 -4.79 -6.57 -1.45
N ILE A 70 -4.03 -5.55 -1.19
CA ILE A 70 -4.35 -4.48 -0.24
C ILE A 70 -4.41 -3.18 -1.00
N ASP A 71 -5.61 -2.62 -1.15
CA ASP A 71 -5.83 -1.29 -1.69
C ASP A 71 -5.90 -0.28 -0.53
N ILE A 72 -5.05 0.72 -0.57
CA ILE A 72 -4.95 1.77 0.44
C ILE A 72 -5.22 3.11 -0.23
N GLU A 73 -6.24 3.81 0.24
CA GLU A 73 -6.54 5.17 -0.17
C GLU A 73 -6.20 6.12 0.98
N LEU A 74 -5.42 7.16 0.67
CA LEU A 74 -5.01 8.20 1.60
C LEU A 74 -5.79 9.48 1.32
N LYS A 75 -6.33 10.11 2.38
CA LYS A 75 -7.09 11.38 2.29
C LYS A 75 -6.61 12.37 3.34
N GLY A 76 -6.57 13.63 2.97
CA GLY A 76 -6.18 14.74 3.85
C GLY A 76 -5.96 16.02 3.05
N ASP A 77 -5.57 17.09 3.73
CA ASP A 77 -5.46 18.41 3.10
C ASP A 77 -4.21 18.54 2.23
N ASP A 78 -3.07 17.99 2.65
CA ASP A 78 -1.77 18.19 2.01
C ASP A 78 -1.29 16.96 1.20
N MET A 79 -2.19 16.30 0.47
CA MET A 79 -1.87 15.08 -0.28
C MET A 79 -0.79 15.28 -1.34
N GLY A 80 -0.58 16.51 -1.81
CA GLY A 80 0.52 16.85 -2.72
C GLY A 80 1.91 16.48 -2.18
N ILE A 81 2.12 16.56 -0.86
CA ILE A 81 3.37 16.15 -0.19
C ILE A 81 3.57 14.65 -0.32
N LEU A 82 2.49 13.86 -0.10
CA LEU A 82 2.54 12.40 -0.20
C LEU A 82 2.66 11.92 -1.65
N ILE A 83 2.14 12.65 -2.60
CA ILE A 83 2.37 12.39 -4.02
C ILE A 83 3.84 12.64 -4.35
N GLY A 84 4.34 13.81 -3.95
CA GLY A 84 5.70 14.25 -4.26
C GLY A 84 5.92 14.53 -5.75
N LYS A 85 7.19 14.66 -6.14
CA LYS A 85 7.55 14.94 -7.54
C LYS A 85 7.16 13.74 -8.43
N ARG A 86 6.12 13.91 -9.22
CA ARG A 86 5.64 12.88 -10.19
C ARG A 86 5.26 11.55 -9.55
N GLY A 87 4.78 11.56 -8.33
CA GLY A 87 4.38 10.34 -7.62
C GLY A 87 5.51 9.55 -6.99
N GLN A 88 6.74 10.09 -6.94
CA GLN A 88 7.89 9.37 -6.38
C GLN A 88 7.75 9.08 -4.89
N THR A 89 7.20 10.03 -4.11
CA THR A 89 6.94 9.83 -2.68
C THR A 89 5.89 8.75 -2.49
N LEU A 90 4.82 8.80 -3.28
CA LEU A 90 3.74 7.82 -3.24
C LEU A 90 4.24 6.41 -3.59
N ASP A 91 5.11 6.29 -4.59
CA ASP A 91 5.72 5.00 -4.97
C ASP A 91 6.65 4.47 -3.87
N SER A 92 7.43 5.35 -3.23
CA SER A 92 8.29 4.99 -2.10
C SER A 92 7.47 4.55 -0.89
N LEU A 93 6.40 5.26 -0.57
CA LEU A 93 5.48 4.92 0.51
C LEU A 93 4.84 3.55 0.26
N GLN A 94 4.35 3.30 -0.95
CA GLN A 94 3.82 2.00 -1.35
C GLN A 94 4.84 0.88 -1.17
N TYR A 95 6.07 1.10 -1.60
CA TYR A 95 7.15 0.11 -1.47
C TYR A 95 7.45 -0.21 0.01
N LEU A 96 7.60 0.81 0.85
CA LEU A 96 7.86 0.63 2.28
C LEU A 96 6.69 -0.05 2.99
N THR A 97 5.45 0.34 2.67
CA THR A 97 4.25 -0.31 3.21
C THR A 97 4.20 -1.79 2.82
N ASN A 98 4.52 -2.09 1.56
CA ASN A 98 4.57 -3.47 1.09
C ASN A 98 5.60 -4.32 1.86
N LEU A 99 6.78 -3.77 2.17
CA LEU A 99 7.79 -4.44 2.98
C LEU A 99 7.33 -4.62 4.43
N ALA A 100 6.77 -3.58 5.05
CA ALA A 100 6.34 -3.60 6.43
C ALA A 100 5.25 -4.64 6.68
N VAL A 101 4.25 -4.69 5.80
CA VAL A 101 3.14 -5.65 5.88
C VAL A 101 3.62 -7.09 5.71
N ASN A 102 4.45 -7.34 4.71
CA ASN A 102 4.88 -8.70 4.38
C ASN A 102 5.96 -9.25 5.31
N LYS A 103 6.55 -8.42 6.18
CA LYS A 103 7.57 -8.85 7.14
C LYS A 103 7.07 -9.92 8.11
N ASN A 104 5.83 -9.81 8.58
CA ASN A 104 5.25 -10.68 9.59
C ASN A 104 4.05 -11.51 9.09
N SER A 105 3.73 -11.39 7.80
CA SER A 105 2.62 -12.11 7.19
C SER A 105 3.05 -13.48 6.69
N GLU A 106 2.23 -14.50 6.90
CA GLU A 106 2.45 -15.85 6.35
C GLU A 106 2.24 -15.90 4.83
N ASN A 107 1.35 -15.05 4.32
CA ASN A 107 1.07 -14.90 2.90
C ASN A 107 1.67 -13.60 2.37
N TYR A 108 2.09 -13.60 1.11
CA TYR A 108 2.53 -12.38 0.46
C TYR A 108 1.34 -11.58 -0.08
N TYR A 109 1.18 -10.35 0.40
CA TYR A 109 0.18 -9.40 -0.07
C TYR A 109 0.81 -8.37 -1.01
N LYS A 110 0.12 -8.07 -2.09
CA LYS A 110 0.48 -6.97 -2.98
C LYS A 110 -0.21 -5.71 -2.50
N VAL A 111 0.58 -4.71 -2.12
CA VAL A 111 0.07 -3.42 -1.64
C VAL A 111 -0.01 -2.43 -2.78
N LYS A 112 -1.13 -1.71 -2.83
CA LYS A 112 -1.34 -0.56 -3.72
C LYS A 112 -1.76 0.63 -2.87
N VAL A 113 -1.06 1.75 -3.05
CA VAL A 113 -1.34 3.01 -2.37
C VAL A 113 -1.69 4.06 -3.40
N ASP A 114 -2.78 4.77 -3.19
CA ASP A 114 -3.18 5.90 -4.02
C ASP A 114 -3.78 7.02 -3.16
N THR A 115 -3.88 8.20 -3.72
CA THR A 115 -4.53 9.36 -3.13
C THR A 115 -5.19 10.17 -4.22
N GLU A 116 -6.47 10.55 -4.03
CA GLU A 116 -7.22 11.39 -4.96
C GLU A 116 -7.18 10.91 -6.43
N ASP A 117 -7.15 9.61 -6.67
CA ASP A 117 -6.98 9.04 -8.03
C ASP A 117 -5.74 9.60 -8.77
N TYR A 118 -4.66 9.90 -8.05
CA TYR A 118 -3.46 10.50 -8.65
C TYR A 118 -2.91 9.69 -9.81
N ARG A 119 -2.82 8.38 -9.67
CA ARG A 119 -2.25 7.51 -10.71
C ARG A 119 -3.03 7.59 -12.02
N LYS A 120 -4.37 7.66 -11.94
CA LYS A 120 -5.25 7.83 -13.10
C LYS A 120 -5.05 9.20 -13.74
N ARG A 121 -5.12 10.27 -12.95
CA ARG A 121 -4.90 11.66 -13.43
C ARG A 121 -3.51 11.84 -14.05
N ARG A 122 -2.48 11.23 -13.45
CA ARG A 122 -1.11 11.27 -13.98
C ARG A 122 -0.99 10.58 -15.33
N LYS A 123 -1.62 9.40 -15.48
CA LYS A 123 -1.67 8.69 -16.76
C LYS A 123 -2.32 9.54 -17.86
N GLU A 124 -3.47 10.12 -17.59
CA GLU A 124 -4.18 11.02 -18.53
C GLU A 124 -3.31 12.23 -18.93
N THR A 125 -2.61 12.82 -17.96
CA THR A 125 -1.67 13.92 -18.21
C THR A 125 -0.54 13.50 -19.14
N LEU A 126 0.03 12.31 -18.96
CA LEU A 126 1.11 11.79 -19.81
C LEU A 126 0.61 11.46 -21.22
N GLU A 127 -0.59 10.90 -21.36
CA GLU A 127 -1.22 10.63 -22.66
C GLU A 127 -1.47 11.94 -23.44
N ASN A 128 -1.95 12.97 -22.75
CA ASN A 128 -2.14 14.30 -23.36
C ASN A 128 -0.81 14.96 -23.74
N LEU A 129 0.21 14.84 -22.86
CA LEU A 129 1.56 15.31 -23.18
C LEU A 129 2.09 14.64 -24.45
N ALA A 130 1.96 13.31 -24.57
CA ALA A 130 2.38 12.56 -25.74
C ALA A 130 1.74 13.11 -27.03
N LYS A 131 0.41 13.29 -27.04
CA LYS A 131 -0.32 13.83 -28.19
C LYS A 131 0.15 15.25 -28.57
N ASN A 132 0.32 16.11 -27.57
CA ASN A 132 0.77 17.48 -27.79
C ASN A 132 2.19 17.55 -28.38
N ILE A 133 3.10 16.70 -27.87
CA ILE A 133 4.47 16.60 -28.41
C ILE A 133 4.47 16.03 -29.84
N ALA A 134 3.65 15.01 -30.11
CA ALA A 134 3.50 14.49 -31.47
C ALA A 134 3.06 15.56 -32.46
N HIS A 135 2.07 16.36 -32.13
CA HIS A 135 1.64 17.51 -32.95
C HIS A 135 2.77 18.53 -33.17
N LYS A 136 3.54 18.84 -32.13
CA LYS A 136 4.67 19.77 -32.23
C LYS A 136 5.78 19.22 -33.13
N VAL A 137 6.14 17.94 -33.01
CA VAL A 137 7.15 17.27 -33.83
C VAL A 137 6.72 17.22 -35.28
N LYS A 138 5.45 16.86 -35.56
CA LYS A 138 4.91 16.84 -36.93
C LYS A 138 4.99 18.18 -37.61
N ARG A 139 4.68 19.27 -36.89
CA ARG A 139 4.72 20.62 -37.41
C ARG A 139 6.14 21.13 -37.66
N ASN A 140 7.02 20.92 -36.68
CA ASN A 140 8.35 21.55 -36.68
C ASN A 140 9.42 20.65 -37.31
N LYS A 141 9.14 19.35 -37.52
CA LYS A 141 10.06 18.32 -38.02
C LYS A 141 11.37 18.23 -37.19
N LYS A 142 11.30 18.57 -35.91
CA LYS A 142 12.43 18.54 -34.98
C LYS A 142 12.14 17.58 -33.83
N ALA A 143 13.12 16.77 -33.45
CA ALA A 143 13.03 15.92 -32.27
C ALA A 143 12.84 16.79 -31.00
N VAL A 144 12.05 16.28 -30.07
CA VAL A 144 11.81 16.91 -28.78
C VAL A 144 12.22 15.91 -27.69
N SER A 145 13.13 16.34 -26.83
CA SER A 145 13.49 15.57 -25.63
C SER A 145 12.51 15.88 -24.51
N LEU A 146 12.00 14.84 -23.89
CA LEU A 146 11.19 14.93 -22.68
C LEU A 146 12.08 14.84 -21.43
N GLU A 147 11.57 15.34 -20.32
CA GLU A 147 12.23 15.19 -19.04
C GLU A 147 12.37 13.70 -18.65
N PRO A 148 13.37 13.34 -17.84
CA PRO A 148 13.53 11.97 -17.35
C PRO A 148 12.26 11.45 -16.65
N MET A 149 11.83 10.26 -17.02
CA MET A 149 10.65 9.58 -16.51
C MET A 149 10.99 8.15 -16.08
N ASN A 150 10.23 7.61 -15.15
CA ASN A 150 10.36 6.20 -14.79
C ASN A 150 9.92 5.27 -15.94
N PRO A 151 10.28 3.97 -15.92
CA PRO A 151 9.96 3.05 -17.00
C PRO A 151 8.46 2.91 -17.28
N TYR A 152 7.63 3.03 -16.26
CA TYR A 152 6.17 2.94 -16.40
C TYR A 152 5.61 4.16 -17.14
N GLU A 153 6.02 5.37 -16.76
CA GLU A 153 5.62 6.61 -17.43
C GLU A 153 6.06 6.64 -18.91
N ARG A 154 7.29 6.20 -19.18
CA ARG A 154 7.78 6.05 -20.55
C ARG A 154 6.93 5.09 -21.37
N ARG A 155 6.46 3.99 -20.78
CA ARG A 155 5.57 3.05 -21.46
C ARG A 155 4.23 3.68 -21.81
N ILE A 156 3.67 4.54 -20.95
CA ILE A 156 2.43 5.28 -21.24
C ILE A 156 2.63 6.16 -22.47
N ILE A 157 3.71 6.94 -22.53
CA ILE A 157 4.04 7.79 -23.69
C ILE A 157 4.17 6.95 -24.96
N HIS A 158 4.94 5.86 -24.92
CA HIS A 158 5.10 4.98 -26.07
C HIS A 158 3.78 4.39 -26.55
N SER A 159 2.95 3.89 -25.61
CA SER A 159 1.65 3.30 -25.97
C SER A 159 0.71 4.33 -26.58
N ALA A 160 0.73 5.58 -26.08
CA ALA A 160 -0.10 6.66 -26.62
C ALA A 160 0.31 7.07 -28.04
N LEU A 161 1.56 6.81 -28.45
CA LEU A 161 2.10 7.18 -29.76
C LEU A 161 2.26 5.99 -30.71
N GLN A 162 2.04 4.75 -30.26
CA GLN A 162 2.29 3.53 -31.04
C GLN A 162 1.55 3.49 -32.39
N ALA A 163 0.35 4.10 -32.46
CA ALA A 163 -0.42 4.16 -33.70
C ALA A 163 -0.04 5.35 -34.59
N ASP A 164 0.87 6.20 -34.15
CA ASP A 164 1.26 7.42 -34.88
C ASP A 164 2.42 7.11 -35.84
N LYS A 165 2.16 7.25 -37.16
CA LYS A 165 3.13 6.94 -38.22
C LYS A 165 4.28 7.94 -38.36
N TYR A 166 4.22 9.06 -37.67
CA TYR A 166 5.15 10.18 -37.91
C TYR A 166 5.96 10.56 -36.68
N VAL A 167 5.81 9.80 -35.58
CA VAL A 167 6.50 10.07 -34.31
C VAL A 167 7.10 8.77 -33.74
#